data_5ad6bc544d10ba331632c1116114888b
#
_entry.id   5ad6bc544d10ba331632c1116114888b
#
_cell.length_a   1.000
_cell.length_b   1.000
_cell.length_c   1.000
_cell.angle_alpha   90.00
_cell.angle_beta   90.00
_cell.angle_gamma   90.00
#
_symmetry.space_group_name_H-M   'P 1'
#
loop_
_entity.id
_entity.type
_entity.pdbx_description
1 polymer ?
#
loop_
_entity_poly.entity_id
_entity_poly.type
_entity_poly.pdbx_seq_one_letter_code
_entity_poly.pdbx_strand_id
1 'polypeptide(L)'
;MSALTKRAIQESFKKLLSTQPLNKITVKNITDDCGVNRNTFYYHYSDIYQLLEEIFLAEAQKSVDEMVIGQSWEEGLKSGLCFVKENKKLVFHVYNSLHRETIERYLYSVSLDFANKFIDKASKQLELNVSDEDKKFIASFYKYAIVGIILDWLEGGMKSEPDDLIAKMSTMLSGTLRTALENASKK
;
A
#
# COMPACT_ATOMS: atom_id res chain seq x y z
N MET A 1 1.07 4.41 28.50
CA MET A 1 2.06 5.24 27.79
C MET A 1 1.42 5.80 26.54
N SER A 2 1.71 7.03 26.16
CA SER A 2 0.84 7.86 25.34
C SER A 2 1.01 7.62 23.83
N ALA A 3 -0.05 7.91 23.06
CA ALA A 3 -0.03 8.00 21.60
C ALA A 3 1.10 8.95 21.09
N LEU A 4 1.47 9.94 21.88
CA LEU A 4 2.58 10.87 21.59
C LEU A 4 3.94 10.16 21.50
N THR A 5 4.22 9.20 22.40
CA THR A 5 5.48 8.44 22.37
C THR A 5 5.56 7.57 21.12
N LYS A 6 4.48 6.89 20.76
CA LYS A 6 4.40 6.07 19.55
C LYS A 6 4.64 6.90 18.30
N ARG A 7 4.03 8.08 18.23
CA ARG A 7 4.21 9.02 17.14
C ARG A 7 5.65 9.53 17.05
N ALA A 8 6.28 9.88 18.18
CA ALA A 8 7.68 10.33 18.21
C ALA A 8 8.64 9.25 17.67
N ILE A 9 8.42 7.97 18.01
CA ILE A 9 9.18 6.83 17.48
C ILE A 9 8.99 6.73 15.96
N GLN A 10 7.76 6.85 15.45
CA GLN A 10 7.47 6.77 14.02
C GLN A 10 8.09 7.92 13.23
N GLU A 11 8.01 9.16 13.73
CA GLU A 11 8.60 10.34 13.10
C GLU A 11 10.13 10.26 13.05
N SER A 12 10.77 9.85 14.16
CA SER A 12 12.21 9.60 14.20
C SER A 12 12.64 8.55 13.18
N PHE A 13 11.92 7.45 13.11
CA PHE A 13 12.23 6.38 12.16
C PHE A 13 12.07 6.83 10.69
N LYS A 14 10.98 7.55 10.35
CA LYS A 14 10.79 8.14 9.00
C LYS A 14 11.94 9.08 8.65
N LYS A 15 12.36 9.95 9.58
CA LYS A 15 13.50 10.86 9.42
C LYS A 15 14.80 10.10 9.14
N LEU A 16 15.11 9.05 9.90
CA LEU A 16 16.30 8.25 9.70
C LEU A 16 16.26 7.51 8.35
N LEU A 17 15.12 6.92 7.97
CA LEU A 17 14.94 6.26 6.68
C LEU A 17 15.11 7.21 5.48
N SER A 18 14.84 8.49 5.64
CA SER A 18 15.07 9.47 4.57
C SER A 18 16.56 9.76 4.32
N THR A 19 17.43 9.41 5.26
CA THR A 19 18.87 9.74 5.23
C THR A 19 19.78 8.54 5.06
N GLN A 20 19.32 7.34 5.46
CA GLN A 20 20.14 6.13 5.42
C GLN A 20 19.32 4.87 5.17
N PRO A 21 19.91 3.79 4.61
CA PRO A 21 19.24 2.51 4.36
C PRO A 21 18.75 1.86 5.66
N LEU A 22 17.64 1.11 5.57
CA LEU A 22 17.00 0.43 6.70
C LEU A 22 17.97 -0.46 7.49
N ASN A 23 18.85 -1.19 6.81
CA ASN A 23 19.84 -2.08 7.43
C ASN A 23 20.93 -1.35 8.25
N LYS A 24 21.00 -0.04 8.16
CA LYS A 24 21.88 0.83 8.96
C LYS A 24 21.16 1.44 10.17
N ILE A 25 19.84 1.33 10.22
CA ILE A 25 19.03 1.88 11.32
C ILE A 25 18.91 0.84 12.43
N THR A 26 19.14 1.28 13.66
CA THR A 26 19.01 0.45 14.86
C THR A 26 17.98 1.05 15.80
N VAL A 27 17.44 0.23 16.72
CA VAL A 27 16.56 0.72 17.78
C VAL A 27 17.25 1.84 18.58
N LYS A 28 18.58 1.73 18.77
CA LYS A 28 19.36 2.77 19.46
C LYS A 28 19.29 4.10 18.72
N ASN A 29 19.48 4.11 17.41
CA ASN A 29 19.42 5.35 16.62
C ASN A 29 18.06 6.03 16.75
N ILE A 30 16.96 5.24 16.69
CA ILE A 30 15.60 5.76 16.81
C ILE A 30 15.37 6.33 18.21
N THR A 31 15.73 5.57 19.25
CA THR A 31 15.48 5.97 20.63
C THR A 31 16.33 7.19 21.06
N ASP A 32 17.57 7.26 20.59
CA ASP A 32 18.45 8.43 20.83
C ASP A 32 17.89 9.69 20.14
N ASP A 33 17.38 9.57 18.90
CA ASP A 33 16.84 10.71 18.14
C ASP A 33 15.52 11.25 18.72
N CYS A 34 14.63 10.38 19.22
CA CYS A 34 13.35 10.81 19.79
C CYS A 34 13.35 10.93 21.35
N GLY A 35 14.48 10.71 22.00
CA GLY A 35 14.61 10.91 23.44
C GLY A 35 13.87 9.88 24.31
N VAL A 36 13.60 8.68 23.81
CA VAL A 36 12.99 7.59 24.59
C VAL A 36 14.01 6.50 24.92
N ASN A 37 13.74 5.67 25.94
CA ASN A 37 14.59 4.52 26.21
C ASN A 37 14.19 3.29 25.36
N ARG A 38 15.10 2.30 25.26
CA ARG A 38 14.87 1.08 24.49
C ARG A 38 13.68 0.26 24.97
N ASN A 39 13.42 0.23 26.30
CA ASN A 39 12.28 -0.50 26.84
C ASN A 39 10.97 0.12 26.38
N THR A 40 10.93 1.44 26.23
CA THR A 40 9.77 2.14 25.66
C THR A 40 9.55 1.78 24.20
N PHE A 41 10.62 1.64 23.42
CA PHE A 41 10.49 1.13 22.04
C PHE A 41 9.91 -0.29 22.02
N TYR A 42 10.49 -1.22 22.78
CA TYR A 42 10.07 -2.61 22.83
C TYR A 42 8.68 -2.83 23.46
N TYR A 43 8.17 -1.85 24.19
CA TYR A 43 6.77 -1.85 24.63
C TYR A 43 5.80 -1.66 23.46
N HIS A 44 6.19 -0.91 22.42
CA HIS A 44 5.35 -0.60 21.27
C HIS A 44 5.61 -1.53 20.08
N TYR A 45 6.84 -1.98 19.87
CA TYR A 45 7.28 -2.71 18.69
C TYR A 45 8.27 -3.81 19.07
N SER A 46 8.09 -5.02 18.51
CA SER A 46 9.05 -6.12 18.69
C SER A 46 10.40 -5.81 18.06
N ASP A 47 10.38 -5.10 16.93
CA ASP A 47 11.55 -4.73 16.16
C ASP A 47 11.25 -3.55 15.21
N ILE A 48 12.27 -3.12 14.44
CA ILE A 48 12.14 -2.04 13.46
C ILE A 48 11.29 -2.43 12.25
N TYR A 49 11.14 -3.70 11.95
CA TYR A 49 10.34 -4.17 10.82
C TYR A 49 8.85 -4.07 11.13
N GLN A 50 8.45 -4.40 12.36
CA GLN A 50 7.08 -4.18 12.82
C GLN A 50 6.70 -2.69 12.82
N LEU A 51 7.62 -1.82 13.24
CA LEU A 51 7.43 -0.36 13.15
C LEU A 51 7.26 0.08 11.70
N LEU A 52 8.09 -0.43 10.79
CA LEU A 52 8.01 -0.14 9.37
C LEU A 52 6.66 -0.59 8.79
N GLU A 53 6.27 -1.83 9.05
CA GLU A 53 5.00 -2.40 8.59
C GLU A 53 3.81 -1.56 9.03
N GLU A 54 3.76 -1.15 10.30
CA GLU A 54 2.67 -0.31 10.81
C GLU A 54 2.60 1.04 10.10
N ILE A 55 3.75 1.68 9.83
CA ILE A 55 3.79 2.97 9.12
C ILE A 55 3.24 2.81 7.70
N PHE A 56 3.67 1.78 6.97
CA PHE A 56 3.21 1.57 5.60
C PHE A 56 1.75 1.15 5.53
N LEU A 57 1.28 0.30 6.46
CA LEU A 57 -0.13 -0.08 6.56
C LEU A 57 -1.03 1.13 6.83
N ALA A 58 -0.60 2.05 7.70
CA ALA A 58 -1.37 3.26 8.00
C ALA A 58 -1.51 4.18 6.77
N GLU A 59 -0.44 4.36 5.99
CA GLU A 59 -0.50 5.15 4.76
C GLU A 59 -1.33 4.47 3.67
N ALA A 60 -1.21 3.14 3.55
CA ALA A 60 -2.04 2.38 2.62
C ALA A 60 -3.52 2.43 3.00
N GLN A 61 -3.85 2.30 4.30
CA GLN A 61 -5.22 2.41 4.77
C GLN A 61 -5.81 3.78 4.46
N LYS A 62 -5.04 4.85 4.64
CA LYS A 62 -5.45 6.20 4.27
C LYS A 62 -5.79 6.29 2.77
N SER A 63 -4.94 5.75 1.90
CA SER A 63 -5.19 5.72 0.45
C SER A 63 -6.45 4.93 0.11
N VAL A 64 -6.69 3.80 0.79
CA VAL A 64 -7.91 3.00 0.61
C VAL A 64 -9.15 3.76 1.10
N ASP A 65 -9.07 4.47 2.22
CA ASP A 65 -10.19 5.25 2.75
C ASP A 65 -10.52 6.45 1.85
N GLU A 66 -9.51 7.12 1.31
CA GLU A 66 -9.68 8.19 0.31
C GLU A 66 -10.38 7.67 -0.96
N MET A 67 -10.07 6.44 -1.41
CA MET A 67 -10.77 5.81 -2.52
C MET A 67 -12.23 5.50 -2.21
N VAL A 68 -12.55 5.04 -1.00
CA VAL A 68 -13.95 4.75 -0.60
C VAL A 68 -14.79 6.02 -0.60
N ILE A 69 -14.19 7.15 -0.22
CA ILE A 69 -14.81 8.49 -0.25
C ILE A 69 -14.85 9.03 -1.69
N GLY A 70 -13.81 8.76 -2.49
CA GLY A 70 -13.70 9.14 -3.90
C GLY A 70 -14.65 8.35 -4.82
N GLN A 71 -14.83 8.84 -6.04
CA GLN A 71 -15.77 8.24 -6.99
C GLN A 71 -15.16 7.15 -7.87
N SER A 72 -13.81 7.05 -7.97
CA SER A 72 -13.13 6.13 -8.88
C SER A 72 -11.96 5.37 -8.21
N TRP A 73 -11.64 4.20 -8.78
CA TRP A 73 -10.48 3.42 -8.37
C TRP A 73 -9.16 4.12 -8.73
N GLU A 74 -9.19 4.94 -9.80
CA GLU A 74 -8.06 5.72 -10.27
C GLU A 74 -7.57 6.70 -9.21
N GLU A 75 -8.50 7.41 -8.56
CA GLU A 75 -8.17 8.39 -7.51
C GLU A 75 -7.50 7.72 -6.30
N GLY A 76 -8.03 6.58 -5.85
CA GLY A 76 -7.46 5.85 -4.73
C GLY A 76 -6.06 5.28 -5.03
N LEU A 77 -5.89 4.66 -6.20
CA LEU A 77 -4.58 4.14 -6.60
C LEU A 77 -3.57 5.28 -6.83
N LYS A 78 -4.02 6.40 -7.40
CA LYS A 78 -3.20 7.60 -7.57
C LYS A 78 -2.67 8.13 -6.25
N SER A 79 -3.50 8.25 -5.23
CA SER A 79 -3.08 8.70 -3.89
C SER A 79 -1.93 7.85 -3.35
N GLY A 80 -2.04 6.52 -3.44
CA GLY A 80 -0.97 5.60 -3.03
C GLY A 80 0.31 5.75 -3.86
N LEU A 81 0.19 5.85 -5.18
CA LEU A 81 1.36 6.02 -6.07
C LEU A 81 2.04 7.38 -5.89
N CYS A 82 1.29 8.45 -5.66
CA CYS A 82 1.83 9.76 -5.33
C CYS A 82 2.63 9.72 -4.02
N PHE A 83 2.07 9.12 -2.96
CA PHE A 83 2.78 8.92 -1.70
C PHE A 83 4.12 8.19 -1.92
N VAL A 84 4.12 7.08 -2.67
CA VAL A 84 5.33 6.32 -3.01
C VAL A 84 6.33 7.19 -3.77
N LYS A 85 5.89 7.96 -4.75
CA LYS A 85 6.74 8.85 -5.56
C LYS A 85 7.35 9.99 -4.76
N GLU A 86 6.56 10.66 -3.92
CA GLU A 86 6.99 11.74 -3.04
C GLU A 86 8.03 11.24 -2.01
N ASN A 87 7.88 10.00 -1.55
CA ASN A 87 8.79 9.37 -0.60
C ASN A 87 9.81 8.44 -1.27
N LYS A 88 10.17 8.70 -2.54
CA LYS A 88 11.02 7.85 -3.37
C LYS A 88 12.29 7.36 -2.67
N LYS A 89 13.04 8.24 -2.00
CA LYS A 89 14.29 7.86 -1.29
C LYS A 89 14.00 6.85 -0.18
N LEU A 90 12.99 7.10 0.64
CA LEU A 90 12.56 6.22 1.71
C LEU A 90 12.12 4.86 1.16
N VAL A 91 11.28 4.86 0.13
CA VAL A 91 10.80 3.63 -0.51
C VAL A 91 11.95 2.81 -1.08
N PHE A 92 12.92 3.43 -1.74
CA PHE A 92 14.10 2.72 -2.24
C PHE A 92 15.01 2.20 -1.14
N HIS A 93 15.17 2.92 -0.03
CA HIS A 93 15.92 2.40 1.11
C HIS A 93 15.26 1.14 1.69
N VAL A 94 13.94 1.13 1.77
CA VAL A 94 13.16 -0.04 2.20
C VAL A 94 13.24 -1.16 1.17
N TYR A 95 12.97 -0.85 -0.09
CA TYR A 95 12.96 -1.80 -1.21
C TYR A 95 14.30 -2.55 -1.36
N ASN A 96 15.42 -1.84 -1.22
CA ASN A 96 16.76 -2.42 -1.30
C ASN A 96 17.22 -3.13 -0.01
N SER A 97 16.50 -2.97 1.09
CA SER A 97 16.86 -3.54 2.40
C SER A 97 16.02 -4.74 2.83
N LEU A 98 14.85 -4.90 2.26
CA LEU A 98 13.95 -6.01 2.54
C LEU A 98 14.06 -7.11 1.48
N HIS A 99 13.76 -8.35 1.89
CA HIS A 99 13.55 -9.42 0.93
C HIS A 99 12.32 -9.11 0.05
N ARG A 100 12.45 -9.39 -1.24
CA ARG A 100 11.39 -9.16 -2.24
C ARG A 100 10.04 -9.74 -1.80
N GLU A 101 10.03 -10.95 -1.25
CA GLU A 101 8.82 -11.62 -0.75
C GLU A 101 8.07 -10.81 0.33
N THR A 102 8.79 -10.07 1.17
CA THR A 102 8.17 -9.23 2.21
C THR A 102 7.44 -8.04 1.60
N ILE A 103 8.04 -7.42 0.60
CA ILE A 103 7.45 -6.29 -0.13
C ILE A 103 6.24 -6.77 -0.94
N GLU A 104 6.39 -7.88 -1.66
CA GLU A 104 5.29 -8.47 -2.44
C GLU A 104 4.10 -8.83 -1.56
N ARG A 105 4.33 -9.50 -0.44
CA ARG A 105 3.27 -9.87 0.52
C ARG A 105 2.53 -8.65 1.04
N TYR A 106 3.25 -7.57 1.37
CA TYR A 106 2.66 -6.31 1.78
C TYR A 106 1.80 -5.70 0.67
N LEU A 107 2.33 -5.57 -0.54
CA LEU A 107 1.61 -5.03 -1.69
C LEU A 107 0.39 -5.88 -2.05
N TYR A 108 0.49 -7.20 -1.97
CA TYR A 108 -0.65 -8.10 -2.18
C TYR A 108 -1.75 -7.91 -1.13
N SER A 109 -1.40 -7.71 0.14
CA SER A 109 -2.37 -7.45 1.21
C SER A 109 -3.15 -6.16 0.96
N VAL A 110 -2.43 -5.07 0.73
CA VAL A 110 -3.02 -3.74 0.47
C VAL A 110 -3.87 -3.75 -0.80
N SER A 111 -3.34 -4.32 -1.90
CA SER A 111 -4.06 -4.36 -3.18
C SER A 111 -5.29 -5.26 -3.13
N LEU A 112 -5.29 -6.31 -2.32
CA LEU A 112 -6.46 -7.18 -2.14
C LEU A 112 -7.58 -6.44 -1.40
N ASP A 113 -7.28 -5.71 -0.32
CA ASP A 113 -8.27 -4.93 0.41
C ASP A 113 -8.88 -3.84 -0.49
N PHE A 114 -8.03 -3.15 -1.23
CA PHE A 114 -8.43 -2.19 -2.25
C PHE A 114 -9.38 -2.81 -3.30
N ALA A 115 -8.98 -3.94 -3.91
CA ALA A 115 -9.77 -4.61 -4.93
C ALA A 115 -11.13 -5.09 -4.39
N ASN A 116 -11.17 -5.68 -3.20
CA ASN A 116 -12.41 -6.15 -2.58
C ASN A 116 -13.41 -5.00 -2.38
N LYS A 117 -12.97 -3.89 -1.78
CA LYS A 117 -13.83 -2.72 -1.54
C LYS A 117 -14.38 -2.15 -2.84
N PHE A 118 -13.55 -2.10 -3.89
CA PHE A 118 -13.97 -1.58 -5.18
C PHE A 118 -14.95 -2.52 -5.90
N ILE A 119 -14.70 -3.83 -5.87
CA ILE A 119 -15.57 -4.84 -6.46
C ILE A 119 -16.94 -4.88 -5.77
N ASP A 120 -16.97 -4.80 -4.44
CA ASP A 120 -18.22 -4.74 -3.69
C ASP A 120 -19.03 -3.48 -4.03
N LYS A 121 -18.37 -2.32 -4.14
CA LYS A 121 -19.00 -1.08 -4.56
C LYS A 121 -19.57 -1.20 -5.98
N ALA A 122 -18.77 -1.70 -6.93
CA ALA A 122 -19.18 -1.87 -8.32
C ALA A 122 -20.35 -2.86 -8.48
N SER A 123 -20.30 -4.02 -7.79
CA SER A 123 -21.37 -5.01 -7.80
C SER A 123 -22.70 -4.44 -7.30
N LYS A 124 -22.66 -3.64 -6.21
CA LYS A 124 -23.85 -2.97 -5.67
C LYS A 124 -24.39 -1.90 -6.63
N GLN A 125 -23.51 -1.09 -7.23
CA GLN A 125 -23.91 -0.04 -8.18
C GLN A 125 -24.53 -0.59 -9.47
N LEU A 126 -24.09 -1.78 -9.90
CA LEU A 126 -24.61 -2.47 -11.08
C LEU A 126 -25.81 -3.37 -10.75
N GLU A 127 -26.23 -3.44 -9.48
CA GLU A 127 -27.31 -4.33 -9.01
C GLU A 127 -27.12 -5.81 -9.41
N LEU A 128 -25.86 -6.26 -9.45
CA LEU A 128 -25.50 -7.62 -9.85
C LEU A 128 -25.38 -8.54 -8.64
N ASN A 129 -26.02 -9.71 -8.73
CA ASN A 129 -25.89 -10.76 -7.72
C ASN A 129 -24.70 -11.67 -8.07
N VAL A 130 -23.53 -11.33 -7.56
CA VAL A 130 -22.27 -12.07 -7.75
C VAL A 130 -21.92 -12.79 -6.46
N SER A 131 -21.57 -14.08 -6.54
CA SER A 131 -21.18 -14.87 -5.37
C SER A 131 -19.92 -14.31 -4.72
N ASP A 132 -19.77 -14.52 -3.40
CA ASP A 132 -18.55 -14.09 -2.67
C ASP A 132 -17.29 -14.80 -3.18
N GLU A 133 -17.44 -16.02 -3.69
CA GLU A 133 -16.35 -16.79 -4.31
C GLU A 133 -15.88 -16.13 -5.62
N ASP A 134 -16.80 -15.79 -6.51
CA ASP A 134 -16.48 -15.11 -7.78
C ASP A 134 -15.90 -13.71 -7.51
N LYS A 135 -16.43 -12.95 -6.55
CA LYS A 135 -15.86 -11.65 -6.15
C LYS A 135 -14.42 -11.78 -5.66
N LYS A 136 -14.13 -12.76 -4.81
CA LYS A 136 -12.76 -13.04 -4.32
C LYS A 136 -11.82 -13.42 -5.45
N PHE A 137 -12.31 -14.20 -6.43
CA PHE A 137 -11.51 -14.59 -7.60
C PHE A 137 -11.18 -13.36 -8.47
N ILE A 138 -12.18 -12.53 -8.76
CA ILE A 138 -12.01 -11.27 -9.51
C ILE A 138 -11.03 -10.35 -8.78
N ALA A 139 -11.19 -10.17 -7.46
CA ALA A 139 -10.28 -9.37 -6.63
C ALA A 139 -8.83 -9.86 -6.71
N SER A 140 -8.64 -11.19 -6.67
CA SER A 140 -7.31 -11.79 -6.78
C SER A 140 -6.68 -11.53 -8.15
N PHE A 141 -7.44 -11.58 -9.23
CA PHE A 141 -6.94 -11.26 -10.57
C PHE A 141 -6.43 -9.81 -10.65
N TYR A 142 -7.25 -8.84 -10.24
CA TYR A 142 -6.85 -7.43 -10.24
C TYR A 142 -5.69 -7.13 -9.28
N LYS A 143 -5.66 -7.76 -8.11
CA LYS A 143 -4.54 -7.66 -7.17
C LYS A 143 -3.21 -8.01 -7.85
N TYR A 144 -3.13 -9.13 -8.55
CA TYR A 144 -1.88 -9.55 -9.21
C TYR A 144 -1.48 -8.61 -10.35
N ALA A 145 -2.45 -8.14 -11.13
CA ALA A 145 -2.18 -7.18 -12.20
C ALA A 145 -1.65 -5.84 -11.63
N ILE A 146 -2.30 -5.29 -10.60
CA ILE A 146 -1.90 -4.03 -9.97
C ILE A 146 -0.52 -4.15 -9.33
N VAL A 147 -0.28 -5.20 -8.53
CA VAL A 147 1.01 -5.40 -7.86
C VAL A 147 2.14 -5.60 -8.87
N GLY A 148 1.91 -6.39 -9.92
CA GLY A 148 2.91 -6.56 -10.98
C GLY A 148 3.34 -5.22 -11.61
N ILE A 149 2.37 -4.39 -11.99
CA ILE A 149 2.64 -3.06 -12.57
C ILE A 149 3.38 -2.14 -11.58
N ILE A 150 3.00 -2.16 -10.29
CA ILE A 150 3.68 -1.37 -9.26
C ILE A 150 5.13 -1.83 -9.07
N LEU A 151 5.37 -3.14 -9.02
CA LEU A 151 6.72 -3.70 -8.88
C LEU A 151 7.60 -3.32 -10.08
N ASP A 152 7.10 -3.47 -11.31
CA ASP A 152 7.82 -3.06 -12.51
C ASP A 152 8.15 -1.55 -12.51
N TRP A 153 7.21 -0.74 -12.04
CA TRP A 153 7.43 0.70 -11.90
C TRP A 153 8.50 1.04 -10.85
N LEU A 154 8.50 0.34 -9.70
CA LEU A 154 9.53 0.47 -8.67
C LEU A 154 10.90 0.02 -9.22
N GLU A 155 10.99 -1.17 -9.82
CA GLU A 155 12.23 -1.71 -10.40
C GLU A 155 12.78 -0.81 -11.52
N GLY A 156 11.88 -0.22 -12.32
CA GLY A 156 12.21 0.77 -13.34
C GLY A 156 12.68 2.14 -12.80
N GLY A 157 12.71 2.31 -11.49
CA GLY A 157 13.17 3.54 -10.83
C GLY A 157 12.12 4.63 -10.75
N MET A 158 10.82 4.29 -10.83
CA MET A 158 9.71 5.24 -10.78
C MET A 158 9.85 6.37 -11.82
N LYS A 159 10.22 6.03 -13.04
CA LYS A 159 10.51 7.02 -14.11
C LYS A 159 9.27 7.74 -14.61
N SER A 160 8.16 7.00 -14.77
CA SER A 160 6.88 7.59 -15.17
C SER A 160 6.19 8.27 -13.99
N GLU A 161 5.37 9.28 -14.29
CA GLU A 161 4.52 9.90 -13.29
C GLU A 161 3.33 9.00 -12.94
N PRO A 162 2.80 9.08 -11.70
CA PRO A 162 1.61 8.35 -11.31
C PRO A 162 0.43 8.54 -12.27
N ASP A 163 0.20 9.76 -12.74
CA ASP A 163 -0.88 10.07 -13.67
C ASP A 163 -0.75 9.33 -15.00
N ASP A 164 0.46 9.22 -15.55
CA ASP A 164 0.71 8.48 -16.80
C ASP A 164 0.44 6.99 -16.63
N LEU A 165 0.83 6.44 -15.47
CA LEU A 165 0.63 5.04 -15.16
C LEU A 165 -0.86 4.73 -15.02
N ILE A 166 -1.58 5.57 -14.26
CA ILE A 166 -3.03 5.44 -14.08
C ILE A 166 -3.77 5.59 -15.41
N ALA A 167 -3.42 6.55 -16.25
CA ALA A 167 -4.07 6.75 -17.55
C ALA A 167 -3.95 5.51 -18.44
N LYS A 168 -2.76 4.88 -18.47
CA LYS A 168 -2.56 3.61 -19.20
C LYS A 168 -3.41 2.48 -18.62
N MET A 169 -3.40 2.32 -17.30
CA MET A 169 -4.20 1.28 -16.64
C MET A 169 -5.70 1.50 -16.89
N SER A 170 -6.19 2.73 -16.76
CA SER A 170 -7.59 3.06 -16.98
C SER A 170 -8.03 2.75 -18.40
N THR A 171 -7.21 3.10 -19.40
CA THR A 171 -7.49 2.79 -20.81
C THR A 171 -7.60 1.27 -21.04
N MET A 172 -6.66 0.49 -20.50
CA MET A 172 -6.61 -0.96 -20.72
C MET A 172 -7.67 -1.72 -19.91
N LEU A 173 -8.00 -1.24 -18.71
CA LEU A 173 -8.95 -1.90 -17.81
C LEU A 173 -10.39 -1.38 -17.97
N SER A 174 -10.62 -0.39 -18.85
CA SER A 174 -11.95 0.16 -19.09
C SER A 174 -12.97 -0.91 -19.45
N GLY A 175 -14.04 -0.99 -18.66
CA GLY A 175 -15.14 -1.96 -18.87
C GLY A 175 -14.83 -3.39 -18.48
N THR A 176 -13.57 -3.77 -18.22
CA THR A 176 -13.19 -5.17 -17.92
C THR A 176 -13.83 -5.68 -16.64
N LEU A 177 -13.83 -4.86 -15.57
CA LEU A 177 -14.45 -5.23 -14.30
C LEU A 177 -15.97 -5.43 -14.47
N ARG A 178 -16.64 -4.52 -15.16
CA ARG A 178 -18.06 -4.63 -15.42
C ARG A 178 -18.38 -5.95 -16.13
N THR A 179 -17.66 -6.26 -17.21
CA THR A 179 -17.81 -7.51 -17.96
C THR A 179 -17.56 -8.73 -17.09
N ALA A 180 -16.53 -8.71 -16.23
CA ALA A 180 -16.25 -9.80 -15.31
C ALA A 180 -17.42 -10.05 -14.33
N LEU A 181 -17.96 -8.96 -13.72
CA LEU A 181 -19.09 -9.04 -12.80
C LEU A 181 -20.38 -9.51 -13.50
N GLU A 182 -20.68 -8.99 -14.69
CA GLU A 182 -21.84 -9.43 -15.50
C GLU A 182 -21.76 -10.91 -15.88
N ASN A 183 -20.59 -11.42 -16.22
CA ASN A 183 -20.39 -12.83 -16.54
C ASN A 183 -20.50 -13.73 -15.30
N ALA A 184 -20.02 -13.28 -14.16
CA ALA A 184 -20.12 -14.01 -12.90
C ALA A 184 -21.56 -14.04 -12.34
N SER A 185 -22.37 -13.00 -12.61
CA SER A 185 -23.77 -12.94 -12.15
C SER A 185 -24.74 -13.85 -12.94
N LYS A 186 -24.32 -14.38 -14.09
CA LYS A 186 -25.15 -15.25 -14.95
C LYS A 186 -25.14 -16.73 -14.54
N LYS A 187 -24.36 -17.08 -13.53
CA LYS A 187 -24.31 -18.44 -12.99
C LYS A 187 -25.33 -18.61 -11.87
#